data_9f2e684d9e78003428b1c91a3ecdde41
#
_entry.id   9f2e684d9e78003428b1c91a3ecdde41
#
_cell.length_a   1.000
_cell.length_b   1.000
_cell.length_c   1.000
_cell.angle_alpha   90.00
_cell.angle_beta   90.00
_cell.angle_gamma   90.00
#
_symmetry.space_group_name_H-M   'P 1'
#
loop_
_entity.id
_entity.type
_entity.pdbx_description
1 polymer ?
#
loop_
_entity_poly.entity_id
_entity_poly.type
_entity_poly.pdbx_seq_one_letter_code
_entity_poly.pdbx_strand_id
1 'polypeptide(L)'
;MDFAALAATVGAKVYLPGSEGYTESTGSYFSAFENEVQPAGVVQPTSTEEVVEVIKAIREPGLAGKVKVAIRGGGHTPWAGAANIHDGLVIDLRKLAGVRVDKEKKMVSIGAGERWGSVYKTLAEQGLATYGGRVSSAGCAGLILGGELTPT
;
A
#
# COMPACT_ATOMS: atom_id res chain seq x y z
N MET A 1 -5.45 -2.49 -20.86
CA MET A 1 -4.03 -2.09 -20.68
C MET A 1 -3.19 -3.33 -20.85
N ASP A 2 -2.08 -3.23 -21.56
CA ASP A 2 -1.08 -4.29 -21.55
C ASP A 2 -0.18 -4.09 -20.30
N PHE A 3 -0.47 -4.84 -19.24
CA PHE A 3 0.31 -4.77 -17.99
C PHE A 3 1.70 -5.40 -18.12
N ALA A 4 1.94 -6.21 -19.17
CA ALA A 4 3.28 -6.68 -19.49
C ALA A 4 4.14 -5.53 -20.07
N ALA A 5 3.54 -4.65 -20.87
CA ALA A 5 4.20 -3.42 -21.32
C ALA A 5 4.49 -2.47 -20.14
N LEU A 6 3.60 -2.35 -19.17
CA LEU A 6 3.86 -1.59 -17.93
C LEU A 6 5.08 -2.16 -17.18
N ALA A 7 5.16 -3.49 -17.03
CA ALA A 7 6.27 -4.15 -16.36
C ALA A 7 7.64 -3.88 -17.02
N ALA A 8 7.65 -3.62 -18.32
CA ALA A 8 8.87 -3.28 -19.07
C ALA A 8 9.30 -1.80 -18.90
N THR A 9 8.42 -0.94 -18.41
CA THR A 9 8.66 0.51 -18.33
C THR A 9 8.87 1.04 -16.92
N VAL A 10 8.49 0.28 -15.88
CA VAL A 10 8.65 0.69 -14.47
C VAL A 10 9.68 -0.22 -13.78
N GLY A 11 10.47 0.34 -12.85
CA GLY A 11 11.41 -0.41 -12.02
C GLY A 11 10.71 -1.31 -10.99
N ALA A 12 9.50 -0.94 -10.58
CA ALA A 12 8.68 -1.70 -9.64
C ALA A 12 8.25 -3.07 -10.20
N LYS A 13 8.18 -4.08 -9.33
CA LYS A 13 7.68 -5.41 -9.70
C LYS A 13 6.19 -5.36 -10.05
N VAL A 14 5.85 -5.88 -11.23
CA VAL A 14 4.47 -6.05 -11.69
C VAL A 14 4.12 -7.54 -11.70
N TYR A 15 3.02 -7.88 -11.04
CA TYR A 15 2.53 -9.24 -10.93
C TYR A 15 1.21 -9.38 -11.69
N LEU A 16 1.15 -10.36 -12.57
CA LEU A 16 -0.04 -10.69 -13.36
C LEU A 16 -0.78 -11.91 -12.76
N PRO A 17 -2.07 -12.09 -13.06
CA PRO A 17 -2.82 -13.26 -12.66
C PRO A 17 -2.07 -14.57 -12.97
N GLY A 18 -2.06 -15.49 -12.00
CA GLY A 18 -1.33 -16.76 -12.09
C GLY A 18 0.11 -16.72 -11.56
N SER A 19 0.69 -15.56 -11.28
CA SER A 19 1.99 -15.46 -10.62
C SER A 19 1.88 -15.59 -9.10
N GLU A 20 2.94 -16.07 -8.45
CA GLU A 20 3.01 -16.22 -6.99
C GLU A 20 2.80 -14.87 -6.27
N GLY A 21 3.49 -13.81 -6.72
CA GLY A 21 3.36 -12.48 -6.12
C GLY A 21 1.96 -11.87 -6.29
N TYR A 22 1.24 -12.20 -7.37
CA TYR A 22 -0.15 -11.83 -7.52
C TYR A 22 -1.02 -12.53 -6.47
N THR A 23 -0.88 -13.85 -6.33
CA THR A 23 -1.65 -14.66 -5.36
C THR A 23 -1.36 -14.22 -3.92
N GLU A 24 -0.08 -13.99 -3.59
CA GLU A 24 0.31 -13.46 -2.28
C GLU A 24 -0.33 -12.08 -2.01
N SER A 25 -0.28 -11.19 -2.98
CA SER A 25 -0.88 -9.87 -2.80
C SER A 25 -2.40 -9.98 -2.63
N THR A 26 -3.11 -10.57 -3.58
CA THR A 26 -4.58 -10.61 -3.58
C THR A 26 -5.17 -11.44 -2.43
N GLY A 27 -4.46 -12.47 -1.95
CA GLY A 27 -4.89 -13.31 -0.83
C GLY A 27 -4.56 -12.79 0.58
N SER A 28 -3.95 -11.62 0.71
CA SER A 28 -3.40 -11.12 2.00
C SER A 28 -4.10 -9.88 2.56
N TYR A 29 -5.29 -9.56 2.11
CA TYR A 29 -6.13 -8.54 2.75
C TYR A 29 -6.72 -9.09 4.07
N PHE A 30 -7.09 -8.18 4.95
CA PHE A 30 -7.79 -8.52 6.20
C PHE A 30 -9.14 -9.18 5.95
N SER A 31 -9.89 -8.68 4.98
CA SER A 31 -11.23 -9.15 4.64
C SER A 31 -11.20 -10.14 3.48
N ALA A 32 -11.92 -11.27 3.62
CA ALA A 32 -12.15 -12.21 2.54
C ALA A 32 -12.86 -11.55 1.33
N PHE A 33 -13.75 -10.58 1.57
CA PHE A 33 -14.44 -9.85 0.51
C PHE A 33 -13.47 -9.06 -0.38
N GLU A 34 -12.38 -8.53 0.18
CA GLU A 34 -11.32 -7.89 -0.61
C GLU A 34 -10.47 -8.92 -1.36
N ASN A 35 -10.23 -10.11 -0.79
CA ASN A 35 -9.48 -11.18 -1.45
C ASN A 35 -10.22 -11.75 -2.67
N GLU A 36 -11.55 -11.65 -2.70
CA GLU A 36 -12.38 -12.10 -3.84
C GLU A 36 -12.33 -11.14 -5.04
N VAL A 37 -11.90 -9.89 -4.82
CA VAL A 37 -11.74 -8.90 -5.89
C VAL A 37 -10.50 -9.24 -6.73
N GLN A 38 -10.67 -9.39 -8.04
CA GLN A 38 -9.61 -9.81 -8.95
C GLN A 38 -9.11 -8.63 -9.79
N PRO A 39 -7.94 -8.04 -9.46
CA PRO A 39 -7.32 -7.01 -10.29
C PRO A 39 -6.74 -7.62 -11.57
N ALA A 40 -6.60 -6.81 -12.62
CA ALA A 40 -5.91 -7.22 -13.83
C ALA A 40 -4.38 -7.25 -13.67
N GLY A 41 -3.85 -6.58 -12.64
CA GLY A 41 -2.45 -6.61 -12.26
C GLY A 41 -2.21 -5.94 -10.91
N VAL A 42 -1.10 -6.30 -10.31
CA VAL A 42 -0.60 -5.69 -9.06
C VAL A 42 0.81 -5.16 -9.33
N VAL A 43 1.08 -3.91 -8.98
CA VAL A 43 2.42 -3.34 -8.96
C VAL A 43 2.84 -3.08 -7.53
N GLN A 44 4.06 -3.47 -7.18
CA GLN A 44 4.56 -3.38 -5.80
C GLN A 44 5.86 -2.57 -5.75
N PRO A 45 5.76 -1.22 -5.67
CA PRO A 45 6.92 -0.35 -5.57
C PRO A 45 7.62 -0.50 -4.21
N THR A 46 8.93 -0.36 -4.23
CA THR A 46 9.82 -0.43 -3.06
C THR A 46 10.39 0.93 -2.69
N SER A 47 10.22 1.93 -3.56
CA SER A 47 10.69 3.30 -3.33
C SER A 47 9.68 4.35 -3.83
N THR A 48 9.85 5.59 -3.41
CA THR A 48 9.06 6.73 -3.88
C THR A 48 9.27 6.97 -5.38
N GLU A 49 10.50 6.78 -5.86
CA GLU A 49 10.87 6.92 -7.27
C GLU A 49 10.09 5.93 -8.13
N GLU A 50 10.00 4.67 -7.71
CA GLU A 50 9.19 3.65 -8.39
C GLU A 50 7.70 4.00 -8.39
N VAL A 51 7.16 4.59 -7.31
CA VAL A 51 5.78 5.10 -7.31
C VAL A 51 5.61 6.19 -8.37
N VAL A 52 6.56 7.13 -8.46
CA VAL A 52 6.54 8.20 -9.47
C VAL A 52 6.56 7.62 -10.88
N GLU A 53 7.38 6.61 -11.15
CA GLU A 53 7.41 5.91 -12.45
C GLU A 53 6.07 5.28 -12.79
N VAL A 54 5.47 4.54 -11.86
CA VAL A 54 4.14 3.93 -12.02
C VAL A 54 3.09 5.00 -12.34
N ILE A 55 3.05 6.09 -11.59
CA ILE A 55 2.07 7.17 -11.81
C ILE A 55 2.29 7.83 -13.17
N LYS A 56 3.54 8.07 -13.59
CA LYS A 56 3.83 8.61 -14.93
C LYS A 56 3.37 7.66 -16.02
N ALA A 57 3.67 6.37 -15.90
CA ALA A 57 3.28 5.38 -16.90
C ALA A 57 1.76 5.26 -17.08
N ILE A 58 0.97 5.27 -16.00
CA ILE A 58 -0.50 5.22 -16.11
C ILE A 58 -1.13 6.53 -16.62
N ARG A 59 -0.38 7.64 -16.59
CA ARG A 59 -0.83 8.94 -17.09
C ARG A 59 -0.40 9.23 -18.52
N GLU A 60 0.35 8.35 -19.17
CA GLU A 60 0.69 8.49 -20.58
C GLU A 60 -0.56 8.71 -21.45
N PRO A 61 -0.49 9.53 -22.53
CA PRO A 61 -1.67 9.93 -23.30
C PRO A 61 -2.54 8.78 -23.82
N GLY A 62 -1.95 7.61 -24.03
CA GLY A 62 -2.67 6.41 -24.45
C GLY A 62 -3.42 5.69 -23.33
N LEU A 63 -3.10 5.95 -22.08
CA LEU A 63 -3.57 5.22 -20.89
C LEU A 63 -4.35 6.11 -19.91
N ALA A 64 -4.13 7.42 -19.96
CA ALA A 64 -4.77 8.37 -19.04
C ALA A 64 -6.30 8.22 -19.07
N GLY A 65 -6.89 8.02 -17.88
CA GLY A 65 -8.34 7.82 -17.72
C GLY A 65 -8.89 6.46 -18.17
N LYS A 66 -8.06 5.58 -18.74
CA LYS A 66 -8.47 4.24 -19.19
C LYS A 66 -8.12 3.15 -18.18
N VAL A 67 -7.23 3.42 -17.26
CA VAL A 67 -6.80 2.48 -16.24
C VAL A 67 -7.49 2.83 -14.93
N LYS A 68 -8.27 1.90 -14.41
CA LYS A 68 -8.77 1.98 -13.04
C LYS A 68 -7.65 1.60 -12.09
N VAL A 69 -7.50 2.34 -11.00
CA VAL A 69 -6.42 2.14 -10.03
C VAL A 69 -6.98 2.09 -8.63
N ALA A 70 -6.53 1.13 -7.84
CA ALA A 70 -6.68 1.12 -6.38
C ALA A 70 -5.31 1.20 -5.71
N ILE A 71 -5.26 1.87 -4.56
CA ILE A 71 -4.03 1.97 -3.75
C ILE A 71 -4.23 1.15 -2.49
N ARG A 72 -3.29 0.25 -2.24
CA ARG A 72 -3.28 -0.58 -1.05
C ARG A 72 -2.15 -0.17 -0.11
N GLY A 73 -2.49 0.29 1.11
CA GLY A 73 -1.58 0.35 2.25
C GLY A 73 -1.59 -0.99 3.01
N GLY A 74 -2.05 -1.04 4.24
CA GLY A 74 -2.16 -2.29 5.01
C GLY A 74 -3.24 -3.28 4.53
N GLY A 75 -4.20 -2.83 3.73
CA GLY A 75 -5.31 -3.67 3.24
C GLY A 75 -6.22 -4.17 4.36
N HIS A 76 -6.52 -3.32 5.34
CA HIS A 76 -7.28 -3.70 6.55
C HIS A 76 -8.76 -3.29 6.51
N THR A 77 -9.23 -2.73 5.41
CA THR A 77 -10.65 -2.40 5.22
C THR A 77 -11.48 -3.67 5.10
N PRO A 78 -12.68 -3.74 5.72
CA PRO A 78 -13.61 -4.83 5.50
C PRO A 78 -14.40 -4.71 4.19
N TRP A 79 -14.36 -3.56 3.52
CA TRP A 79 -15.20 -3.22 2.38
C TRP A 79 -14.56 -3.63 1.06
N ALA A 80 -15.19 -4.50 0.29
CA ALA A 80 -14.72 -4.94 -1.01
C ALA A 80 -14.54 -3.79 -1.99
N GLY A 81 -13.37 -3.73 -2.64
CA GLY A 81 -13.06 -2.68 -3.63
C GLY A 81 -12.57 -1.35 -3.04
N ALA A 82 -12.39 -1.24 -1.71
CA ALA A 82 -11.84 -0.03 -1.10
C ALA A 82 -10.32 0.09 -1.25
N ALA A 83 -9.61 -1.04 -1.25
CA ALA A 83 -8.16 -1.11 -1.44
C ALA A 83 -7.75 -2.13 -2.51
N ASN A 84 -8.72 -2.63 -3.26
CA ASN A 84 -8.57 -3.55 -4.39
C ASN A 84 -9.51 -3.10 -5.52
N ILE A 85 -9.44 -3.69 -6.72
CA ILE A 85 -10.26 -3.26 -7.85
C ILE A 85 -10.41 -4.36 -8.89
N HIS A 86 -11.62 -4.61 -9.39
CA HIS A 86 -11.84 -5.49 -10.52
C HIS A 86 -11.31 -4.90 -11.82
N ASP A 87 -10.61 -5.72 -12.61
CA ASP A 87 -10.11 -5.38 -13.95
C ASP A 87 -9.26 -4.10 -14.00
N GLY A 88 -8.61 -3.76 -12.89
CA GLY A 88 -7.77 -2.57 -12.75
C GLY A 88 -6.37 -2.91 -12.24
N LEU A 89 -5.59 -1.89 -11.95
CA LEU A 89 -4.25 -1.97 -11.38
C LEU A 89 -4.31 -1.69 -9.87
N VAL A 90 -3.79 -2.60 -9.07
CA VAL A 90 -3.51 -2.34 -7.65
C VAL A 90 -2.08 -1.84 -7.50
N ILE A 91 -1.90 -0.69 -6.86
CA ILE A 91 -0.60 -0.21 -6.39
C ILE A 91 -0.46 -0.63 -4.93
N ASP A 92 0.27 -1.72 -4.71
CA ASP A 92 0.46 -2.32 -3.37
C ASP A 92 1.69 -1.70 -2.70
N LEU A 93 1.46 -0.79 -1.76
CA LEU A 93 2.50 -0.03 -1.07
C LEU A 93 3.16 -0.78 0.09
N ARG A 94 2.81 -2.04 0.37
CA ARG A 94 3.31 -2.78 1.54
C ARG A 94 4.84 -2.92 1.58
N LYS A 95 5.54 -2.76 0.45
CA LYS A 95 7.01 -2.75 0.40
C LYS A 95 7.63 -1.38 0.69
N LEU A 96 6.83 -0.32 0.74
CA LEU A 96 7.25 0.99 1.23
C LEU A 96 7.17 1.02 2.77
N ALA A 97 7.91 0.13 3.40
CA ALA A 97 7.97 -0.03 4.85
C ALA A 97 9.14 0.78 5.45
N GLY A 98 9.14 0.89 6.76
CA GLY A 98 10.21 1.50 7.54
C GLY A 98 9.68 2.51 8.55
N VAL A 99 10.32 2.53 9.72
CA VAL A 99 10.03 3.46 10.82
C VAL A 99 11.32 4.14 11.21
N ARG A 100 11.38 5.46 11.09
CA ARG A 100 12.55 6.26 11.47
C ARG A 100 12.17 7.29 12.53
N VAL A 101 12.89 7.30 13.64
CA VAL A 101 12.65 8.17 14.78
C VAL A 101 13.69 9.29 14.79
N ASP A 102 13.22 10.52 14.79
CA ASP A 102 14.01 11.73 15.04
C ASP A 102 13.69 12.21 16.46
N LYS A 103 14.57 11.88 17.41
CA LYS A 103 14.36 12.21 18.83
C LYS A 103 14.49 13.71 19.11
N GLU A 104 15.32 14.42 18.36
CA GLU A 104 15.55 15.85 18.53
C GLU A 104 14.29 16.63 18.12
N LYS A 105 13.71 16.27 16.98
CA LYS A 105 12.47 16.88 16.48
C LYS A 105 11.20 16.28 17.09
N LYS A 106 11.30 15.23 17.90
CA LYS A 106 10.16 14.47 18.43
C LYS A 106 9.21 14.00 17.31
N MET A 107 9.78 13.53 16.23
CA MET A 107 9.04 13.08 15.05
C MET A 107 9.32 11.62 14.74
N VAL A 108 8.33 10.94 14.17
CA VAL A 108 8.49 9.63 13.58
C VAL A 108 8.05 9.67 12.12
N SER A 109 8.92 9.19 11.22
CA SER A 109 8.60 8.98 9.81
C SER A 109 8.23 7.53 9.60
N ILE A 110 7.05 7.29 9.03
CA ILE A 110 6.47 5.96 8.86
C ILE A 110 6.24 5.71 7.38
N GLY A 111 6.74 4.61 6.86
CA GLY A 111 6.49 4.19 5.49
C GLY A 111 5.00 3.91 5.23
N ALA A 112 4.51 4.23 4.03
CA ALA A 112 3.09 4.08 3.68
C ALA A 112 2.61 2.62 3.72
N GLY A 113 3.53 1.66 3.62
CA GLY A 113 3.25 0.22 3.73
C GLY A 113 3.27 -0.34 5.14
N GLU A 114 3.63 0.47 6.15
CA GLU A 114 3.75 0.01 7.53
C GLU A 114 2.40 -0.28 8.19
N ARG A 115 2.50 -1.16 9.19
CA ARG A 115 1.40 -1.49 10.11
C ARG A 115 1.69 -0.95 11.50
N TRP A 116 0.65 -0.61 12.27
CA TRP A 116 0.79 0.00 13.60
C TRP A 116 1.57 -0.86 14.58
N GLY A 117 1.48 -2.19 14.50
CA GLY A 117 2.28 -3.08 15.35
C GLY A 117 3.79 -2.91 15.20
N SER A 118 4.27 -2.74 13.96
CA SER A 118 5.69 -2.46 13.66
C SER A 118 6.12 -1.10 14.22
N VAL A 119 5.29 -0.07 14.06
CA VAL A 119 5.54 1.28 14.58
C VAL A 119 5.68 1.25 16.09
N TYR A 120 4.72 0.64 16.80
CA TYR A 120 4.73 0.57 18.26
C TYR A 120 5.93 -0.21 18.80
N LYS A 121 6.28 -1.33 18.16
CA LYS A 121 7.47 -2.10 18.51
C LYS A 121 8.72 -1.24 18.42
N THR A 122 8.93 -0.58 17.28
CA THR A 122 10.11 0.27 17.05
C THR A 122 10.21 1.43 18.05
N LEU A 123 9.08 2.05 18.41
CA LEU A 123 9.05 3.14 19.38
C LEU A 123 9.28 2.64 20.80
N ALA A 124 8.66 1.52 21.20
CA ALA A 124 8.80 0.93 22.52
C ALA A 124 10.26 0.53 22.83
N GLU A 125 10.97 -0.03 21.84
CA GLU A 125 12.41 -0.36 21.94
C GLU A 125 13.28 0.89 22.24
N GLN A 126 12.76 2.10 22.00
CA GLN A 126 13.43 3.37 22.28
C GLN A 126 12.84 4.13 23.46
N GLY A 127 11.90 3.53 24.20
CA GLY A 127 11.19 4.17 25.32
C GLY A 127 10.23 5.27 24.87
N LEU A 128 9.72 5.19 23.66
CA LEU A 128 8.84 6.18 23.04
C LEU A 128 7.46 5.59 22.74
N ALA A 129 6.47 6.46 22.56
CA ALA A 129 5.12 6.10 22.13
C ALA A 129 4.57 7.17 21.17
N THR A 130 3.53 6.81 20.46
CA THR A 130 2.74 7.72 19.61
C THR A 130 1.27 7.31 19.65
N TYR A 131 0.40 8.25 19.32
CA TYR A 131 -0.99 7.91 19.03
C TYR A 131 -1.10 7.24 17.67
N GLY A 132 -2.08 6.33 17.52
CA GLY A 132 -2.32 5.62 16.28
C GLY A 132 -3.32 4.48 16.43
N GLY A 133 -3.40 3.61 15.44
CA GLY A 133 -4.39 2.54 15.39
C GLY A 133 -4.28 1.53 16.52
N ARG A 134 -5.42 1.11 17.05
CA ARG A 134 -5.51 0.15 18.19
C ARG A 134 -5.25 -1.29 17.77
N VAL A 135 -5.23 -1.58 16.48
CA VAL A 135 -5.04 -2.93 15.94
C VAL A 135 -3.69 -3.02 15.25
N SER A 136 -2.84 -3.92 15.70
CA SER A 136 -1.45 -4.08 15.23
C SER A 136 -1.35 -4.37 13.72
N SER A 137 -2.32 -5.07 13.15
CA SER A 137 -2.39 -5.40 11.73
C SER A 137 -2.93 -4.27 10.84
N ALA A 138 -3.51 -3.20 11.41
CA ALA A 138 -4.00 -2.07 10.64
C ALA A 138 -2.86 -1.29 9.97
N GLY A 139 -3.06 -0.89 8.71
CA GLY A 139 -2.11 -0.07 7.97
C GLY A 139 -2.10 1.38 8.45
N CYS A 140 -0.92 1.97 8.54
CA CYS A 140 -0.77 3.35 9.00
C CYS A 140 -1.38 4.36 8.02
N ALA A 141 -1.03 4.27 6.73
CA ALA A 141 -1.43 5.26 5.74
C ALA A 141 -2.96 5.36 5.59
N GLY A 142 -3.65 4.22 5.46
CA GLY A 142 -5.12 4.22 5.30
C GLY A 142 -5.84 4.81 6.51
N LEU A 143 -5.38 4.50 7.72
CA LEU A 143 -5.97 5.02 8.95
C LEU A 143 -5.76 6.54 9.08
N ILE A 144 -4.54 7.01 8.85
CA ILE A 144 -4.21 8.46 8.92
C ILE A 144 -5.02 9.26 7.90
N LEU A 145 -5.12 8.78 6.66
CA LEU A 145 -5.90 9.45 5.62
C LEU A 145 -7.41 9.35 5.84
N GLY A 146 -7.86 8.33 6.54
CA GLY A 146 -9.27 8.15 6.92
C GLY A 146 -9.74 9.08 8.06
N GLY A 147 -8.82 9.77 8.72
CA GLY A 147 -9.11 10.64 9.85
C GLY A 147 -9.24 9.86 11.16
N GLU A 148 -8.13 9.67 11.86
CA GLU A 148 -8.12 9.04 13.18
C GLU A 148 -8.51 10.05 14.26
N LEU A 149 -9.45 9.67 15.15
CA LEU A 149 -9.74 10.43 16.35
C LEU A 149 -8.63 10.16 17.37
N THR A 150 -7.80 11.17 17.63
CA THR A 150 -6.84 11.15 18.73
C THR A 150 -7.48 11.71 19.99
N PRO A 151 -7.18 11.18 21.19
CA PRO A 151 -7.55 11.87 22.43
C PRO A 151 -6.89 13.25 22.48
N THR A 152 -7.67 14.28 22.69
CA THR A 152 -7.19 15.66 22.94
C THR A 152 -6.68 15.77 24.36
#